data_1360fe0db4c63d8c6898c07fc8cb5f13
#
_entry.id   1360fe0db4c63d8c6898c07fc8cb5f13
#
_cell.length_a   1.000
_cell.length_b   1.000
_cell.length_c   1.000
_cell.angle_alpha   90.00
_cell.angle_beta   90.00
_cell.angle_gamma   90.00
#
_symmetry.space_group_name_H-M   'P 1'
#
loop_
_entity.id
_entity.type
_entity.pdbx_description
1 polymer ?
#
loop_
_entity_poly.entity_id
_entity_poly.type
_entity_poly.pdbx_seq_one_letter_code
_entity_poly.pdbx_strand_id
1 'polypeptide(L)'
;MSDNLSKIFNEVPKFLAILGYQNCYHDEKTDEWVVEYLPSEDLTHSNGTVVQGGFVSGMVDSAMSQFLIYLSKGKELPLTLDLDVKFLKPCVPNVLVKATGKIVRKGKSVVFTTGELYQDNKLIAVAS
;
A
#
# COMPACT_ATOMS: atom_id res chain seq x y z
N MET A 1 -9.19 5.17 13.86
CA MET A 1 -7.95 5.23 13.08
C MET A 1 -6.83 4.59 13.85
N SER A 2 -5.97 3.88 13.17
CA SER A 2 -4.81 3.25 13.79
C SER A 2 -3.81 4.29 14.26
N ASP A 3 -3.32 4.15 15.48
CA ASP A 3 -2.25 5.01 16.00
C ASP A 3 -0.92 4.81 15.27
N ASN A 4 -0.79 3.74 14.49
CA ASN A 4 0.45 3.45 13.76
C ASN A 4 0.74 4.49 12.69
N LEU A 5 -0.28 5.01 12.02
CA LEU A 5 -0.08 6.04 11.00
C LEU A 5 0.44 7.34 11.61
N SER A 6 -0.03 7.70 12.80
CA SER A 6 0.43 8.91 13.50
C SER A 6 1.90 8.84 13.91
N LYS A 7 2.47 7.63 13.97
CA LYS A 7 3.90 7.44 14.25
C LYS A 7 4.79 7.75 13.07
N ILE A 8 4.23 7.75 11.86
CA ILE A 8 4.99 7.97 10.63
C ILE A 8 4.61 9.26 9.91
N PHE A 9 3.42 9.81 10.17
CA PHE A 9 2.96 11.07 9.59
C PHE A 9 2.41 11.99 10.69
N ASN A 10 2.68 13.29 10.57
CA ASN A 10 2.05 14.29 11.43
C ASN A 10 0.58 14.47 11.10
N GLU A 11 0.24 14.37 9.83
CA GLU A 11 -1.13 14.40 9.31
C GLU A 11 -1.31 13.26 8.33
N VAL A 12 -2.54 12.72 8.25
CA VAL A 12 -2.86 11.71 7.24
C VAL A 12 -2.80 12.36 5.85
N PRO A 13 -1.92 11.90 4.95
CA PRO A 13 -1.90 12.42 3.60
C PRO A 13 -3.26 12.28 2.92
N LYS A 14 -3.69 13.30 2.21
CA LYS A 14 -5.02 13.32 1.57
C LYS A 14 -5.24 12.16 0.61
N PHE A 15 -4.20 11.75 -0.12
CA PHE A 15 -4.34 10.66 -1.08
C PHE A 15 -4.68 9.33 -0.41
N LEU A 16 -4.25 9.11 0.83
CA LEU A 16 -4.60 7.89 1.56
C LEU A 16 -6.11 7.83 1.85
N ALA A 17 -6.71 8.97 2.19
CA ALA A 17 -8.16 9.03 2.36
C ALA A 17 -8.89 8.71 1.06
N ILE A 18 -8.40 9.22 -0.07
CA ILE A 18 -8.96 8.93 -1.39
C ILE A 18 -8.91 7.43 -1.69
N LEU A 19 -7.81 6.77 -1.35
CA LEU A 19 -7.65 5.33 -1.53
C LEU A 19 -8.49 4.49 -0.57
N GLY A 20 -9.11 5.11 0.42
CA GLY A 20 -9.93 4.42 1.41
C GLY A 20 -9.14 3.85 2.58
N TYR A 21 -8.05 4.48 2.95
CA TYR A 21 -7.18 4.03 4.05
C TYR A 21 -7.98 3.73 5.31
N GLN A 22 -7.71 2.58 5.92
CA GLN A 22 -8.35 2.13 7.15
C GLN A 22 -7.35 1.96 8.30
N ASN A 23 -6.23 1.28 8.04
CA ASN A 23 -5.30 0.86 9.08
C ASN A 23 -3.93 0.53 8.50
N CYS A 24 -2.89 0.62 9.32
CA CYS A 24 -1.58 0.10 8.95
C CYS A 24 -0.88 -0.46 10.20
N TYR A 25 0.02 -1.41 10.00
CA TYR A 25 0.78 -2.01 11.08
C TYR A 25 1.97 -2.78 10.54
N HIS A 26 2.95 -3.02 11.43
CA HIS A 26 4.07 -3.90 11.16
C HIS A 26 3.71 -5.31 11.60
N ASP A 27 3.74 -6.27 10.67
CA ASP A 27 3.60 -7.68 11.00
C ASP A 27 4.97 -8.24 11.32
N GLU A 28 5.24 -8.45 12.61
CA GLU A 28 6.54 -8.92 13.07
C GLU A 28 6.85 -10.36 12.64
N LYS A 29 5.82 -11.18 12.43
CA LYS A 29 6.01 -12.58 12.04
C LYS A 29 6.56 -12.72 10.64
N THR A 30 6.09 -11.88 9.73
CA THR A 30 6.48 -11.90 8.33
C THR A 30 7.49 -10.81 7.99
N ASP A 31 7.72 -9.88 8.91
CA ASP A 31 8.52 -8.66 8.71
C ASP A 31 8.04 -7.88 7.50
N GLU A 32 6.74 -7.67 7.44
CA GLU A 32 6.08 -6.89 6.41
C GLU A 32 5.35 -5.71 7.03
N TRP A 33 5.25 -4.63 6.27
CA TRP A 33 4.34 -3.53 6.57
C TRP A 33 3.01 -3.83 5.88
N VAL A 34 1.92 -3.69 6.62
CA VAL A 34 0.58 -3.97 6.11
C VAL A 34 -0.24 -2.69 6.13
N VAL A 35 -0.91 -2.41 5.02
CA VAL A 35 -1.86 -1.29 4.94
C VAL A 35 -3.20 -1.84 4.46
N GLU A 36 -4.26 -1.47 5.14
CA GLU A 36 -5.61 -1.87 4.78
C GLU A 36 -6.37 -0.70 4.20
N TYR A 37 -7.05 -0.94 3.08
CA TYR A 37 -7.86 0.05 2.37
C TYR A 37 -9.26 -0.51 2.12
N LEU A 38 -10.23 0.38 2.10
CA LEU A 38 -11.59 0.04 1.64
C LEU A 38 -11.90 0.95 0.45
N PRO A 39 -11.63 0.49 -0.77
CA PRO A 39 -11.85 1.31 -1.95
C PRO A 39 -13.33 1.54 -2.21
N SER A 40 -13.71 2.77 -2.54
CA SER A 40 -15.08 3.11 -2.89
C SER A 40 -15.32 2.91 -4.39
N GLU A 41 -16.56 3.02 -4.80
CA GLU A 41 -16.94 3.00 -6.21
C GLU A 41 -16.35 4.17 -6.99
N ASP A 42 -16.00 5.27 -6.32
CA ASP A 42 -15.35 6.41 -6.95
C ASP A 42 -14.00 6.07 -7.58
N LEU A 43 -13.38 4.99 -7.15
CA LEU A 43 -12.08 4.54 -7.66
C LEU A 43 -12.21 3.58 -8.84
N THR A 44 -13.44 3.24 -9.24
CA THR A 44 -13.66 2.31 -10.34
C THR A 44 -13.63 3.03 -11.68
N HIS A 45 -13.29 2.29 -12.73
CA HIS A 45 -13.47 2.80 -14.07
C HIS A 45 -14.91 2.50 -14.58
N SER A 46 -15.18 2.78 -15.80
CA SER A 46 -16.47 3.11 -16.40
C SER A 46 -17.72 2.31 -16.02
N ASN A 47 -17.61 1.12 -15.46
CA ASN A 47 -18.79 0.31 -15.13
C ASN A 47 -19.05 0.12 -13.64
N GLY A 48 -18.24 0.75 -12.79
CA GLY A 48 -18.41 0.68 -11.34
C GLY A 48 -18.06 -0.64 -10.69
N THR A 49 -17.45 -1.59 -11.41
CA THR A 49 -17.23 -2.94 -10.90
C THR A 49 -15.77 -3.26 -10.59
N VAL A 50 -14.84 -2.53 -11.19
CA VAL A 50 -13.39 -2.82 -11.03
C VAL A 50 -12.65 -1.55 -10.67
N VAL A 51 -11.85 -1.61 -9.61
CA VAL A 51 -10.98 -0.52 -9.19
C VAL A 51 -9.92 -0.27 -10.27
N GLN A 52 -9.76 0.99 -10.65
CA GLN A 52 -8.81 1.37 -11.68
C GLN A 52 -7.38 1.07 -11.26
N GLY A 53 -6.56 0.53 -12.18
CA GLY A 53 -5.23 0.02 -11.88
C GLY A 53 -4.28 1.04 -11.27
N GLY A 54 -4.40 2.31 -11.61
CA GLY A 54 -3.59 3.37 -11.01
C GLY A 54 -3.82 3.51 -9.51
N PHE A 55 -5.05 3.31 -9.04
CA PHE A 55 -5.35 3.34 -7.61
C PHE A 55 -4.82 2.09 -6.91
N VAL A 56 -4.94 0.93 -7.54
CA VAL A 56 -4.36 -0.32 -7.02
C VAL A 56 -2.85 -0.16 -6.87
N SER A 57 -2.20 0.39 -7.90
CA SER A 57 -0.75 0.66 -7.88
C SER A 57 -0.38 1.61 -6.74
N GLY A 58 -1.18 2.66 -6.52
CA GLY A 58 -0.98 3.60 -5.42
C GLY A 58 -1.08 2.93 -4.04
N MET A 59 -2.00 1.99 -3.88
CA MET A 59 -2.16 1.26 -2.62
C MET A 59 -0.92 0.44 -2.27
N VAL A 60 -0.40 -0.33 -3.22
CA VAL A 60 0.77 -1.17 -2.95
C VAL A 60 2.05 -0.36 -2.89
N ASP A 61 2.18 0.70 -3.69
CA ASP A 61 3.32 1.62 -3.61
C ASP A 61 3.40 2.27 -2.22
N SER A 62 2.26 2.70 -1.69
CA SER A 62 2.18 3.27 -0.34
C SER A 62 2.58 2.27 0.74
N ALA A 63 2.21 1.01 0.60
CA ALA A 63 2.59 -0.01 1.58
C ALA A 63 4.11 -0.20 1.61
N MET A 64 4.75 -0.22 0.45
CA MET A 64 6.21 -0.33 0.36
C MET A 64 6.91 0.92 0.93
N SER A 65 6.42 2.11 0.58
CA SER A 65 7.00 3.38 1.03
C SER A 65 6.83 3.59 2.53
N GLN A 66 5.67 3.28 3.07
CA GLN A 66 5.39 3.46 4.49
C GLN A 66 6.31 2.61 5.38
N PHE A 67 6.69 1.44 4.91
CA PHE A 67 7.61 0.59 5.68
C PHE A 67 8.95 1.31 5.92
N LEU A 68 9.46 1.98 4.89
CA LEU A 68 10.71 2.75 5.01
C LEU A 68 10.56 3.93 5.97
N ILE A 69 9.43 4.61 5.89
CA ILE A 69 9.14 5.72 6.81
C ILE A 69 9.07 5.22 8.25
N TYR A 70 8.38 4.10 8.46
CA TYR A 70 8.25 3.47 9.77
C TYR A 70 9.63 3.08 10.35
N LEU A 71 10.47 2.43 9.56
CA LEU A 71 11.80 1.99 10.00
C LEU A 71 12.72 3.16 10.33
N SER A 72 12.57 4.28 9.65
CA SER A 72 13.34 5.50 9.93
C SER A 72 12.71 6.36 11.02
N LYS A 73 11.62 5.93 11.61
CA LYS A 73 10.84 6.68 12.61
C LYS A 73 10.37 8.04 12.09
N GLY A 74 9.97 8.07 10.81
CA GLY A 74 9.46 9.27 10.16
C GLY A 74 10.53 10.23 9.66
N LYS A 75 11.81 9.87 9.77
CA LYS A 75 12.91 10.76 9.37
C LYS A 75 13.19 10.74 7.88
N GLU A 76 12.87 9.67 7.20
CA GLU A 76 13.12 9.52 5.77
C GLU A 76 11.80 9.42 5.02
N LEU A 77 11.69 10.16 3.92
CA LEU A 77 10.54 10.11 3.01
C LEU A 77 11.03 9.59 1.68
N PRO A 78 10.81 8.31 1.38
CA PRO A 78 11.28 7.74 0.13
C PRO A 78 10.47 8.27 -1.05
N LEU A 79 11.16 8.40 -2.18
CA LEU A 79 10.52 8.71 -3.46
C LEU A 79 10.65 7.49 -4.35
N THR A 80 9.55 7.12 -5.00
CA THR A 80 9.53 5.98 -5.91
C THR A 80 10.36 6.29 -7.15
N LEU A 81 11.34 5.46 -7.42
CA LEU A 81 12.18 5.57 -8.62
C LEU A 81 11.64 4.71 -9.75
N ASP A 82 11.12 3.54 -9.41
CA ASP A 82 10.61 2.57 -10.35
C ASP A 82 9.50 1.79 -9.66
N LEU A 83 8.40 1.58 -10.37
CA LEU A 83 7.26 0.83 -9.86
C LEU A 83 6.76 -0.11 -10.94
N ASP A 84 6.85 -1.41 -10.68
CA ASP A 84 6.31 -2.44 -11.55
C ASP A 84 5.15 -3.12 -10.82
N VAL A 85 3.98 -3.12 -11.42
CA VAL A 85 2.79 -3.76 -10.84
C VAL A 85 2.21 -4.74 -11.85
N LYS A 86 1.98 -5.96 -11.41
CA LYS A 86 1.32 -6.96 -12.21
C LYS A 86 -0.05 -7.26 -11.60
N PHE A 87 -1.10 -7.10 -12.40
CA PHE A 87 -2.47 -7.30 -11.98
C PHE A 87 -2.89 -8.72 -12.33
N LEU A 88 -3.13 -9.53 -11.30
CA LEU A 88 -3.45 -10.95 -11.48
C LEU A 88 -4.96 -11.20 -11.50
N LYS A 89 -5.71 -10.38 -10.76
CA LYS A 89 -7.17 -10.45 -10.66
C LYS A 89 -7.75 -9.06 -10.53
N PRO A 90 -9.02 -8.87 -10.91
CA PRO A 90 -9.67 -7.57 -10.69
C PRO A 90 -9.76 -7.23 -9.21
N CYS A 91 -9.45 -5.98 -8.87
CA CYS A 91 -9.71 -5.42 -7.55
C CYS A 91 -11.12 -4.85 -7.56
N VAL A 92 -11.95 -5.21 -6.57
CA VAL A 92 -13.36 -4.80 -6.55
C VAL A 92 -13.61 -3.76 -5.47
N PRO A 93 -14.55 -2.82 -5.69
CA PRO A 93 -14.89 -1.83 -4.67
C PRO A 93 -15.64 -2.45 -3.50
N ASN A 94 -15.61 -1.77 -2.36
CA ASN A 94 -16.35 -2.13 -1.14
C ASN A 94 -15.93 -3.46 -0.53
N VAL A 95 -14.76 -3.97 -0.87
CA VAL A 95 -14.13 -5.14 -0.28
C VAL A 95 -12.78 -4.72 0.26
N LEU A 96 -12.48 -5.08 1.49
CA LEU A 96 -11.23 -4.69 2.14
C LEU A 96 -10.02 -5.18 1.34
N VAL A 97 -9.09 -4.26 1.10
CA VAL A 97 -7.79 -4.55 0.50
C VAL A 97 -6.75 -4.64 1.60
N LYS A 98 -5.92 -5.66 1.53
CA LYS A 98 -4.72 -5.77 2.35
C LYS A 98 -3.51 -5.66 1.43
N ALA A 99 -2.75 -4.57 1.55
CA ALA A 99 -1.52 -4.37 0.80
C ALA A 99 -0.32 -4.54 1.73
N THR A 100 0.71 -5.24 1.25
CA THR A 100 1.91 -5.50 2.05
C THR A 100 3.13 -4.91 1.36
N GLY A 101 4.11 -4.52 2.17
CA GLY A 101 5.42 -4.10 1.68
C GLY A 101 6.52 -4.85 2.42
N LYS A 102 7.53 -5.28 1.68
CA LYS A 102 8.65 -6.02 2.22
C LYS A 102 9.95 -5.47 1.64
N ILE A 103 10.99 -5.39 2.46
CA ILE A 103 12.30 -4.94 1.99
C ILE A 103 13.08 -6.14 1.48
N VAL A 104 13.54 -6.04 0.23
CA VAL A 104 14.42 -7.04 -0.39
C VAL A 104 15.87 -6.69 -0.09
N ARG A 105 16.24 -5.42 -0.29
CA ARG A 105 17.58 -4.95 -0.02
C ARG A 105 17.56 -3.46 0.28
N LYS A 106 18.22 -3.07 1.35
CA LYS A 106 18.39 -1.66 1.71
C LYS A 106 19.83 -1.23 1.41
N GLY A 107 19.99 -0.40 0.38
CA GLY A 107 21.27 0.23 0.05
C GLY A 107 21.42 1.60 0.73
N LYS A 108 22.49 2.30 0.43
CA LYS A 108 22.76 3.64 0.96
C LYS A 108 21.74 4.68 0.49
N SER A 109 21.43 4.68 -0.79
CA SER A 109 20.55 5.68 -1.41
C SER A 109 19.34 5.07 -2.09
N VAL A 110 19.32 3.77 -2.32
CA VAL A 110 18.23 3.07 -3.00
C VAL A 110 17.83 1.86 -2.18
N VAL A 111 16.53 1.66 -2.05
CA VAL A 111 15.95 0.50 -1.37
C VAL A 111 15.10 -0.27 -2.38
N PHE A 112 15.30 -1.57 -2.44
CA PHE A 112 14.51 -2.47 -3.26
C PHE A 112 13.45 -3.14 -2.39
N THR A 113 12.19 -3.06 -2.84
CA THR A 113 11.05 -3.58 -2.08
C THR A 113 10.18 -4.45 -2.96
N THR A 114 9.40 -5.32 -2.34
CA THR A 114 8.31 -6.03 -2.99
C THR A 114 7.02 -5.78 -2.23
N GLY A 115 5.89 -5.94 -2.92
CA GLY A 115 4.59 -5.76 -2.32
C GLY A 115 3.57 -6.70 -2.94
N GLU A 116 2.54 -6.98 -2.16
CA GLU A 116 1.42 -7.80 -2.59
C GLU A 116 0.12 -7.15 -2.16
N LEU A 117 -0.93 -7.40 -2.92
CA LEU A 117 -2.25 -6.86 -2.62
C LEU A 117 -3.28 -7.98 -2.67
N TYR A 118 -4.07 -8.08 -1.62
CA TYR A 118 -5.05 -9.15 -1.42
C TYR A 118 -6.44 -8.59 -1.20
N GLN A 119 -7.44 -9.36 -1.66
CA GLN A 119 -8.84 -9.20 -1.24
C GLN A 119 -9.39 -10.60 -0.96
N ASP A 120 -10.05 -10.79 0.18
CA ASP A 120 -10.60 -12.10 0.61
C ASP A 120 -9.57 -13.23 0.51
N ASN A 121 -8.34 -12.97 0.96
CA ASN A 121 -7.21 -13.90 0.92
C ASN A 121 -6.79 -14.34 -0.49
N LYS A 122 -7.25 -13.65 -1.53
CA LYS A 122 -6.83 -13.90 -2.90
C LYS A 122 -5.80 -12.85 -3.32
N LEU A 123 -4.73 -13.30 -3.95
CA LEU A 123 -3.69 -12.42 -4.45
C LEU A 123 -4.20 -11.70 -5.70
N ILE A 124 -4.33 -10.38 -5.59
CA ILE A 124 -4.87 -9.51 -6.65
C ILE A 124 -3.75 -8.91 -7.50
N ALA A 125 -2.66 -8.50 -6.86
CA ALA A 125 -1.54 -7.86 -7.56
C ALA A 125 -0.23 -8.13 -6.83
N VAL A 126 0.86 -8.10 -7.59
CA VAL A 126 2.22 -8.14 -7.07
C VAL A 126 3.01 -6.96 -7.61
N ALA A 127 3.95 -6.46 -6.82
CA ALA A 127 4.69 -5.26 -7.17
C ALA A 127 6.14 -5.31 -6.71
N SER A 128 6.95 -4.49 -7.34
CA SER A 128 8.29 -4.20 -6.86
C SER A 128 8.63 -2.74 -7.17
#